data_81dd592390a261ad468907fe0f5999f2
#
_entry.id   81dd592390a261ad468907fe0f5999f2
#
_cell.length_a   1.000
_cell.length_b   1.000
_cell.length_c   1.000
_cell.angle_alpha   90.00
_cell.angle_beta   90.00
_cell.angle_gamma   90.00
#
_symmetry.space_group_name_H-M   'P 1'
#
loop_
_entity.id
_entity.type
_entity.pdbx_description
1 polymer ?
#
loop_
_entity_poly.entity_id
_entity_poly.type
_entity_poly.pdbx_seq_one_letter_code
_entity_poly.pdbx_strand_id
1 'polypeptide(L)'
;MFRTHTCGELRLSNVGSEVTLSGWVQRTREMGGMTFVDLRDRYGITQLAFNTEDNEELNQKSRKLGREFVVQVKGKVIERSSKNLNIPTGEVEILVNELNILNSAKTPPFTIENETDGGDELRMKYRYLDIRRKAVLDKLRLRNKVSLETRKYLDSVDFMDIETPYLIKSTPEGARDFVVPSRMNQGEFYALPQSPQTFKQLLMVSGIDKYYQIVRCFRDEDLRADRQPEFTQIDCEMSFVEQEDILNTFEGMVKHLFKSCRDIEFEGDFPRMTYADAMEKYGSDKPDIRFEMEFNNMNSVTKNKGFKIFDEAELVLGIVANECAVYTRKQLDAITKWVQRPQVGAKGLVYCKYNADGTFKSSVDKFYSQEDLQEWADHTGAKPGDLIFILSGDTDKVRSQMNDLRLHMGDELGLRNPNEFKPLWVIDFPLLEWDEDSNRFHAMHHPFTSPKAEDIALLETDPGKVRANAYDLAMNGVELGGGSIRIHDKELQALMLKHLGFTEEEANKQFGFLMDAFEFGAPPHGGIAFGLDRLVATMGGSDSIRDYIAFPKNNSGRDIMIDAPATIDKEQLKELALKVEIED
;
A
#
# COMPACT_ATOMS: atom_id res chain seq x y z
N MET A 1 -27.71 -4.09 -31.70
CA MET A 1 -26.53 -3.59 -30.90
C MET A 1 -27.01 -2.43 -30.02
N PHE A 2 -26.65 -2.40 -28.72
CA PHE A 2 -27.13 -1.35 -27.80
C PHE A 2 -26.42 0.00 -28.00
N ARG A 3 -25.25 0.03 -28.61
CA ARG A 3 -24.50 1.26 -28.89
C ARG A 3 -23.58 1.09 -30.10
N THR A 4 -23.42 2.14 -30.89
CA THR A 4 -22.44 2.26 -31.97
C THR A 4 -21.13 2.90 -31.47
N HIS A 5 -21.25 3.82 -30.48
CA HIS A 5 -20.14 4.58 -29.88
C HIS A 5 -20.29 4.61 -28.37
N THR A 6 -19.19 4.89 -27.68
CA THR A 6 -19.19 5.15 -26.24
C THR A 6 -19.46 6.64 -25.95
N CYS A 7 -19.81 6.96 -24.68
CA CYS A 7 -20.07 8.35 -24.29
C CYS A 7 -18.78 9.19 -24.15
N GLY A 8 -17.60 8.63 -24.43
CA GLY A 8 -16.32 9.34 -24.31
C GLY A 8 -15.59 9.57 -25.63
N GLU A 9 -16.05 8.99 -26.74
CA GLU A 9 -15.22 8.97 -27.98
C GLU A 9 -15.62 9.98 -29.05
N LEU A 10 -16.81 10.56 -28.98
CA LEU A 10 -17.30 11.49 -30.02
C LEU A 10 -16.52 12.80 -30.04
N ARG A 11 -16.24 13.28 -31.25
CA ARG A 11 -15.49 14.50 -31.53
C ARG A 11 -16.15 15.28 -32.68
N LEU A 12 -15.64 16.48 -32.99
CA LEU A 12 -16.10 17.29 -34.14
C LEU A 12 -16.07 16.51 -35.47
N SER A 13 -15.14 15.57 -35.64
CA SER A 13 -15.08 14.71 -36.82
C SER A 13 -16.31 13.80 -37.03
N ASN A 14 -17.08 13.60 -35.95
CA ASN A 14 -18.30 12.79 -35.98
C ASN A 14 -19.58 13.61 -36.31
N VAL A 15 -19.47 14.94 -36.44
CA VAL A 15 -20.62 15.81 -36.72
C VAL A 15 -21.28 15.40 -38.02
N GLY A 16 -22.61 15.28 -37.98
CA GLY A 16 -23.43 14.80 -39.08
C GLY A 16 -23.73 13.30 -39.07
N SER A 17 -22.97 12.51 -38.31
CA SER A 17 -23.17 11.06 -38.18
C SER A 17 -24.39 10.73 -37.30
N GLU A 18 -25.11 9.66 -37.63
CA GLU A 18 -26.10 9.07 -36.75
C GLU A 18 -25.45 8.05 -35.82
N VAL A 19 -25.74 8.16 -34.51
CA VAL A 19 -25.15 7.30 -33.48
C VAL A 19 -26.21 6.75 -32.54
N THR A 20 -25.89 5.60 -31.95
CA THR A 20 -26.64 5.03 -30.83
C THR A 20 -25.71 5.01 -29.60
N LEU A 21 -26.12 5.66 -28.51
CA LEU A 21 -25.44 5.63 -27.24
C LEU A 21 -26.28 4.91 -26.19
N SER A 22 -25.63 4.26 -25.23
CA SER A 22 -26.28 3.70 -24.03
C SER A 22 -25.43 4.01 -22.80
N GLY A 23 -26.09 4.39 -21.72
CA GLY A 23 -25.40 4.76 -20.48
C GLY A 23 -26.38 5.12 -19.37
N TRP A 24 -25.82 5.73 -18.34
CA TRP A 24 -26.55 6.23 -17.16
C TRP A 24 -26.78 7.72 -17.26
N VAL A 25 -27.99 8.17 -16.94
CA VAL A 25 -28.32 9.59 -16.83
C VAL A 25 -27.64 10.18 -15.61
N GLN A 26 -26.67 11.05 -15.81
CA GLN A 26 -26.00 11.72 -14.71
C GLN A 26 -26.78 12.95 -14.24
N ARG A 27 -27.24 13.78 -15.18
CA ARG A 27 -27.92 15.04 -14.89
C ARG A 27 -28.90 15.40 -16.00
N THR A 28 -30.04 15.97 -15.62
CA THR A 28 -31.03 16.55 -16.55
C THR A 28 -31.19 18.04 -16.25
N ARG A 29 -31.27 18.87 -17.29
CA ARG A 29 -31.43 20.34 -17.21
C ARG A 29 -32.43 20.81 -18.24
N GLU A 30 -33.35 21.70 -17.86
CA GLU A 30 -34.31 22.31 -18.77
C GLU A 30 -33.93 23.78 -18.99
N MET A 31 -33.89 24.22 -20.26
CA MET A 31 -33.59 25.58 -20.65
C MET A 31 -34.33 25.95 -21.95
N GLY A 32 -35.21 26.95 -21.89
CA GLY A 32 -35.78 27.59 -23.08
C GLY A 32 -36.43 26.66 -24.08
N GLY A 33 -37.22 25.66 -23.65
CA GLY A 33 -37.86 24.67 -24.53
C GLY A 33 -36.96 23.48 -24.91
N MET A 34 -35.71 23.48 -24.46
CA MET A 34 -34.75 22.37 -24.62
C MET A 34 -34.60 21.60 -23.33
N THR A 35 -34.45 20.28 -23.42
CA THR A 35 -33.98 19.45 -22.32
C THR A 35 -32.59 18.91 -22.64
N PHE A 36 -31.63 19.13 -21.77
CA PHE A 36 -30.28 18.60 -21.88
C PHE A 36 -30.07 17.50 -20.86
N VAL A 37 -29.49 16.37 -21.30
CA VAL A 37 -29.18 15.21 -20.44
C VAL A 37 -27.71 14.87 -20.61
N ASP A 38 -26.98 14.81 -19.52
CA ASP A 38 -25.62 14.31 -19.50
C ASP A 38 -25.69 12.78 -19.36
N LEU A 39 -25.35 12.06 -20.43
CA LEU A 39 -25.30 10.60 -20.47
C LEU A 39 -23.86 10.14 -20.21
N ARG A 40 -23.69 9.25 -19.22
CA ARG A 40 -22.39 8.75 -18.79
C ARG A 40 -22.26 7.26 -19.01
N ASP A 41 -21.08 6.83 -19.44
CA ASP A 41 -20.62 5.45 -19.35
C ASP A 41 -19.22 5.39 -18.72
N ARG A 42 -18.53 4.23 -18.73
CA ARG A 42 -17.17 4.13 -18.19
C ARG A 42 -16.13 4.94 -18.98
N TYR A 43 -16.42 5.36 -20.18
CA TYR A 43 -15.49 6.04 -21.08
C TYR A 43 -15.60 7.56 -21.02
N GLY A 44 -16.74 8.09 -20.63
CA GLY A 44 -16.95 9.52 -20.54
C GLY A 44 -18.40 9.94 -20.41
N ILE A 45 -18.65 11.19 -20.77
CA ILE A 45 -19.97 11.84 -20.70
C ILE A 45 -20.21 12.49 -22.06
N THR A 46 -21.41 12.31 -22.61
CA THR A 46 -21.89 13.03 -23.81
C THR A 46 -23.20 13.74 -23.48
N GLN A 47 -23.32 15.00 -23.87
CA GLN A 47 -24.58 15.73 -23.76
C GLN A 47 -25.57 15.27 -24.82
N LEU A 48 -26.79 15.04 -24.40
CA LEU A 48 -27.96 14.79 -25.23
C LEU A 48 -28.82 16.05 -25.26
N ALA A 49 -29.33 16.44 -26.41
CA ALA A 49 -30.23 17.57 -26.59
C ALA A 49 -31.59 17.06 -27.12
N PHE A 50 -32.65 17.50 -26.45
CA PHE A 50 -34.04 17.23 -26.82
C PHE A 50 -34.75 18.56 -27.05
N ASN A 51 -35.20 18.80 -28.27
CA ASN A 51 -35.87 20.05 -28.64
C ASN A 51 -37.41 19.84 -28.67
N THR A 52 -38.13 20.70 -27.98
CA THR A 52 -39.59 20.68 -27.97
C THR A 52 -40.20 20.96 -29.36
N GLU A 53 -39.55 21.87 -30.10
CA GLU A 53 -40.03 22.25 -31.47
C GLU A 53 -39.92 21.08 -32.47
N ASP A 54 -38.90 20.22 -32.33
CA ASP A 54 -38.69 19.07 -33.19
C ASP A 54 -39.58 17.88 -32.81
N ASN A 55 -39.69 17.59 -31.49
CA ASN A 55 -40.53 16.49 -30.98
C ASN A 55 -40.92 16.73 -29.50
N GLU A 56 -42.13 17.25 -29.29
CA GLU A 56 -42.63 17.55 -27.94
C GLU A 56 -42.79 16.30 -27.08
N GLU A 57 -43.30 15.18 -27.63
CA GLU A 57 -43.48 13.93 -26.89
C GLU A 57 -42.13 13.39 -26.37
N LEU A 58 -41.13 13.39 -27.23
CA LEU A 58 -39.78 12.95 -26.89
C LEU A 58 -39.14 13.86 -25.81
N ASN A 59 -39.33 15.18 -25.92
CA ASN A 59 -38.89 16.12 -24.94
C ASN A 59 -39.59 15.93 -23.58
N GLN A 60 -40.91 15.75 -23.56
CA GLN A 60 -41.66 15.42 -22.34
C GLN A 60 -41.19 14.11 -21.70
N LYS A 61 -40.85 13.11 -22.50
CA LYS A 61 -40.27 11.83 -22.04
C LYS A 61 -38.90 12.05 -21.40
N SER A 62 -38.05 12.91 -21.98
CA SER A 62 -36.73 13.22 -21.47
C SER A 62 -36.74 13.94 -20.12
N ARG A 63 -37.75 14.80 -19.87
CA ARG A 63 -37.93 15.49 -18.56
C ARG A 63 -38.24 14.55 -17.40
N LYS A 64 -38.76 13.34 -17.68
CA LYS A 64 -39.06 12.30 -16.68
C LYS A 64 -37.86 11.44 -16.32
N LEU A 65 -36.70 11.65 -16.96
CA LEU A 65 -35.48 10.90 -16.69
C LEU A 65 -34.91 11.29 -15.32
N GLY A 66 -34.87 10.31 -14.42
CA GLY A 66 -34.19 10.40 -13.13
C GLY A 66 -32.70 10.16 -13.22
N ARG A 67 -31.95 10.60 -12.23
CA ARG A 67 -30.52 10.25 -12.08
C ARG A 67 -30.35 8.74 -12.08
N GLU A 68 -29.27 8.27 -12.74
CA GLU A 68 -28.88 6.86 -12.85
C GLU A 68 -29.87 5.96 -13.63
N PHE A 69 -30.90 6.52 -14.28
CA PHE A 69 -31.66 5.74 -15.25
C PHE A 69 -30.74 5.24 -16.35
N VAL A 70 -30.92 3.99 -16.76
CA VAL A 70 -30.20 3.40 -17.90
C VAL A 70 -31.02 3.65 -19.16
N VAL A 71 -30.44 4.36 -20.10
CA VAL A 71 -31.11 4.73 -21.32
C VAL A 71 -30.30 4.35 -22.58
N GLN A 72 -31.01 4.13 -23.65
CA GLN A 72 -30.49 4.08 -25.02
C GLN A 72 -31.07 5.23 -25.80
N VAL A 73 -30.21 5.94 -26.51
CA VAL A 73 -30.64 7.02 -27.42
C VAL A 73 -30.07 6.80 -28.80
N LYS A 74 -30.84 7.20 -29.82
CA LYS A 74 -30.33 7.39 -31.17
C LYS A 74 -30.49 8.86 -31.54
N GLY A 75 -29.56 9.37 -32.32
CA GLY A 75 -29.60 10.74 -32.77
C GLY A 75 -28.41 11.13 -33.60
N LYS A 76 -28.44 12.36 -34.05
CA LYS A 76 -27.41 12.93 -34.90
C LYS A 76 -26.41 13.71 -34.05
N VAL A 77 -25.12 13.49 -34.30
CA VAL A 77 -24.05 14.30 -33.70
C VAL A 77 -24.08 15.69 -34.29
N ILE A 78 -24.18 16.71 -33.44
CA ILE A 78 -24.12 18.11 -33.82
C ILE A 78 -23.04 18.84 -33.00
N GLU A 79 -22.55 19.94 -33.54
CA GLU A 79 -21.65 20.82 -32.79
C GLU A 79 -22.42 21.62 -31.74
N ARG A 80 -21.89 21.70 -30.52
CA ARG A 80 -22.51 22.46 -29.42
C ARG A 80 -22.39 23.96 -29.66
N SER A 81 -23.46 24.68 -29.42
CA SER A 81 -23.47 26.13 -29.41
C SER A 81 -22.63 26.71 -28.25
N SER A 82 -22.62 26.02 -27.09
CA SER A 82 -21.80 26.37 -25.92
C SER A 82 -20.87 25.20 -25.58
N LYS A 83 -19.59 25.33 -25.97
CA LYS A 83 -18.58 24.28 -25.80
C LYS A 83 -18.17 24.14 -24.33
N ASN A 84 -17.97 22.89 -23.88
CA ASN A 84 -17.44 22.58 -22.56
C ASN A 84 -16.05 21.92 -22.68
N LEU A 85 -15.01 22.70 -22.53
CA LEU A 85 -13.62 22.24 -22.68
C LEU A 85 -13.14 21.31 -21.55
N ASN A 86 -13.94 21.13 -20.48
CA ASN A 86 -13.59 20.27 -19.36
C ASN A 86 -13.84 18.78 -19.62
N ILE A 87 -14.51 18.43 -20.69
CA ILE A 87 -14.76 17.04 -21.08
C ILE A 87 -14.37 16.80 -22.55
N PRO A 88 -13.81 15.63 -22.90
CA PRO A 88 -13.32 15.37 -24.26
C PRO A 88 -14.37 15.46 -25.36
N THR A 89 -15.65 15.22 -25.05
CA THR A 89 -16.81 15.30 -25.95
C THR A 89 -17.50 16.66 -25.93
N GLY A 90 -16.96 17.62 -25.20
CA GLY A 90 -17.64 18.88 -24.88
C GLY A 90 -17.84 19.86 -26.05
N GLU A 91 -17.32 19.56 -27.24
CA GLU A 91 -17.55 20.31 -28.47
C GLU A 91 -18.78 19.82 -29.26
N VAL A 92 -19.26 18.61 -28.93
CA VAL A 92 -20.38 17.97 -29.62
C VAL A 92 -21.49 17.59 -28.65
N GLU A 93 -22.69 17.43 -29.19
CA GLU A 93 -23.86 16.89 -28.50
C GLU A 93 -24.70 16.03 -29.47
N ILE A 94 -25.60 15.25 -28.91
CA ILE A 94 -26.50 14.42 -29.73
C ILE A 94 -27.88 15.08 -29.76
N LEU A 95 -28.32 15.48 -30.95
CA LEU A 95 -29.71 15.82 -31.17
C LEU A 95 -30.49 14.49 -31.26
N VAL A 96 -31.25 14.19 -30.21
CA VAL A 96 -31.89 12.88 -30.03
C VAL A 96 -33.18 12.79 -30.81
N ASN A 97 -33.36 11.70 -31.55
CA ASN A 97 -34.58 11.36 -32.28
C ASN A 97 -35.31 10.11 -31.72
N GLU A 98 -34.60 9.24 -30.98
CA GLU A 98 -35.20 8.10 -30.27
C GLU A 98 -34.65 7.99 -28.85
N LEU A 99 -35.54 7.73 -27.88
CA LEU A 99 -35.19 7.49 -26.47
C LEU A 99 -35.88 6.23 -25.95
N ASN A 100 -35.09 5.25 -25.51
CA ASN A 100 -35.54 4.05 -24.84
C ASN A 100 -35.04 4.03 -23.40
N ILE A 101 -35.94 3.95 -22.42
CA ILE A 101 -35.59 3.71 -21.03
C ILE A 101 -35.38 2.20 -20.88
N LEU A 102 -34.14 1.76 -20.71
CA LEU A 102 -33.78 0.35 -20.54
C LEU A 102 -34.07 -0.11 -19.13
N ASN A 103 -33.80 0.77 -18.13
CA ASN A 103 -34.12 0.53 -16.74
C ASN A 103 -34.23 1.84 -15.97
N SER A 104 -35.18 1.93 -15.05
CA SER A 104 -35.31 3.04 -14.13
C SER A 104 -34.45 2.80 -12.89
N ALA A 105 -34.11 3.86 -12.17
CA ALA A 105 -33.35 3.78 -10.93
C ALA A 105 -34.07 4.55 -9.81
N LYS A 106 -33.87 4.10 -8.57
CA LYS A 106 -34.19 4.91 -7.38
C LYS A 106 -33.17 6.05 -7.28
N THR A 107 -33.53 7.09 -6.55
CA THR A 107 -32.58 8.17 -6.21
C THR A 107 -31.38 7.55 -5.49
N PRO A 108 -30.15 7.77 -5.98
CA PRO A 108 -28.94 7.26 -5.34
C PRO A 108 -28.82 7.78 -3.89
N PRO A 109 -28.25 6.99 -2.97
CA PRO A 109 -28.09 7.39 -1.57
C PRO A 109 -27.02 8.48 -1.35
N PHE A 110 -26.21 8.77 -2.37
CA PHE A 110 -25.20 9.83 -2.41
C PHE A 110 -24.98 10.31 -3.85
N THR A 111 -24.33 11.45 -4.00
CA THR A 111 -24.02 12.03 -5.32
C THR A 111 -22.91 11.24 -6.02
N ILE A 112 -23.18 10.73 -7.23
CA ILE A 112 -22.23 9.95 -8.05
C ILE A 112 -21.42 10.91 -8.93
N GLU A 113 -20.62 11.74 -8.29
CA GLU A 113 -19.69 12.71 -8.91
C GLU A 113 -18.34 12.64 -8.20
N ASN A 114 -17.30 13.31 -8.71
CA ASN A 114 -15.98 13.30 -8.08
C ASN A 114 -16.06 13.81 -6.63
N GLU A 115 -16.73 14.92 -6.43
CA GLU A 115 -17.14 15.42 -5.10
C GLU A 115 -18.44 14.73 -4.71
N THR A 116 -18.47 14.09 -3.54
CA THR A 116 -19.64 13.34 -3.07
C THR A 116 -19.95 13.68 -1.62
N ASP A 117 -21.22 13.64 -1.28
CA ASP A 117 -21.78 13.77 0.08
C ASP A 117 -21.84 12.43 0.83
N GLY A 118 -21.43 11.34 0.18
CA GLY A 118 -21.39 10.00 0.79
C GLY A 118 -20.19 9.80 1.70
N GLY A 119 -20.43 9.52 2.99
CA GLY A 119 -19.40 9.05 3.91
C GLY A 119 -18.88 7.65 3.54
N ASP A 120 -17.71 7.27 4.09
CA ASP A 120 -17.02 6.03 3.72
C ASP A 120 -17.89 4.77 3.88
N GLU A 121 -18.61 4.65 4.99
CA GLU A 121 -19.47 3.48 5.24
C GLU A 121 -20.60 3.37 4.21
N LEU A 122 -21.26 4.49 3.88
CA LEU A 122 -22.32 4.52 2.88
C LEU A 122 -21.79 4.16 1.49
N ARG A 123 -20.62 4.67 1.13
CA ARG A 123 -19.94 4.35 -0.13
C ARG A 123 -19.52 2.88 -0.20
N MET A 124 -19.08 2.29 0.90
CA MET A 124 -18.77 0.85 0.97
C MET A 124 -20.03 0.00 0.83
N LYS A 125 -21.14 0.38 1.49
CA LYS A 125 -22.41 -0.33 1.38
C LYS A 125 -22.98 -0.32 -0.04
N TYR A 126 -22.82 0.79 -0.76
CA TYR A 126 -23.25 0.93 -2.15
C TYR A 126 -22.04 1.03 -3.10
N ARG A 127 -21.05 0.19 -2.89
CA ARG A 127 -19.76 0.26 -3.60
C ARG A 127 -19.92 0.19 -5.12
N TYR A 128 -20.90 -0.55 -5.64
CA TYR A 128 -21.24 -0.60 -7.06
C TYR A 128 -21.69 0.76 -7.63
N LEU A 129 -22.21 1.68 -6.83
CA LEU A 129 -22.48 3.07 -7.21
C LEU A 129 -21.23 3.94 -7.08
N ASP A 130 -20.46 3.76 -6.02
CA ASP A 130 -19.22 4.51 -5.78
C ASP A 130 -18.18 4.27 -6.90
N ILE A 131 -18.09 3.05 -7.43
CA ILE A 131 -17.21 2.71 -8.58
C ILE A 131 -17.61 3.48 -9.86
N ARG A 132 -18.85 3.95 -10.00
CA ARG A 132 -19.25 4.80 -11.14
C ARG A 132 -18.62 6.18 -11.11
N ARG A 133 -18.13 6.64 -9.96
CA ARG A 133 -17.44 7.92 -9.83
C ARG A 133 -16.08 7.84 -10.51
N LYS A 134 -15.76 8.86 -11.31
CA LYS A 134 -14.49 8.91 -12.05
C LYS A 134 -13.27 8.76 -11.13
N ALA A 135 -13.31 9.38 -9.95
CA ALA A 135 -12.23 9.31 -8.97
C ALA A 135 -11.90 7.87 -8.52
N VAL A 136 -12.91 6.99 -8.36
CA VAL A 136 -12.71 5.57 -8.01
C VAL A 136 -12.39 4.74 -9.25
N LEU A 137 -13.12 4.98 -10.34
CA LEU A 137 -12.92 4.25 -11.60
C LEU A 137 -11.49 4.42 -12.14
N ASP A 138 -10.91 5.61 -12.06
CA ASP A 138 -9.55 5.87 -12.53
C ASP A 138 -8.50 5.13 -11.68
N LYS A 139 -8.73 4.98 -10.38
CA LYS A 139 -7.88 4.15 -9.50
C LYS A 139 -7.92 2.67 -9.90
N LEU A 140 -9.12 2.13 -10.20
CA LEU A 140 -9.25 0.76 -10.71
C LEU A 140 -8.64 0.58 -12.11
N ARG A 141 -8.70 1.61 -12.96
CA ARG A 141 -8.00 1.62 -14.26
C ARG A 141 -6.49 1.58 -14.10
N LEU A 142 -5.94 2.35 -13.15
CA LEU A 142 -4.52 2.32 -12.82
C LEU A 142 -4.11 0.91 -12.38
N ARG A 143 -4.86 0.30 -11.46
CA ARG A 143 -4.63 -1.09 -11.03
C ARG A 143 -4.62 -2.08 -12.20
N ASN A 144 -5.62 -1.99 -13.09
CA ASN A 144 -5.68 -2.84 -14.27
C ASN A 144 -4.45 -2.66 -15.17
N LYS A 145 -4.04 -1.40 -15.39
CA LYS A 145 -2.88 -1.09 -16.23
C LYS A 145 -1.59 -1.62 -15.60
N VAL A 146 -1.38 -1.42 -14.31
CA VAL A 146 -0.22 -1.95 -13.57
C VAL A 146 -0.16 -3.47 -13.68
N SER A 147 -1.27 -4.18 -13.44
CA SER A 147 -1.32 -5.65 -13.56
C SER A 147 -0.99 -6.13 -14.98
N LEU A 148 -1.46 -5.43 -16.01
CA LEU A 148 -1.17 -5.77 -17.40
C LEU A 148 0.31 -5.53 -17.75
N GLU A 149 0.85 -4.38 -17.36
CA GLU A 149 2.26 -4.03 -17.63
C GLU A 149 3.22 -4.91 -16.81
N THR A 150 2.86 -5.34 -15.61
CA THR A 150 3.62 -6.35 -14.83
C THR A 150 3.75 -7.65 -15.63
N ARG A 151 2.64 -8.19 -16.18
CA ARG A 151 2.68 -9.42 -16.99
C ARG A 151 3.55 -9.25 -18.22
N LYS A 152 3.45 -8.12 -18.93
CA LYS A 152 4.27 -7.84 -20.11
C LYS A 152 5.75 -7.78 -19.78
N TYR A 153 6.11 -7.14 -18.68
CA TYR A 153 7.51 -7.05 -18.26
C TYR A 153 8.06 -8.43 -17.89
N LEU A 154 7.37 -9.16 -17.04
CA LEU A 154 7.81 -10.48 -16.57
C LEU A 154 7.90 -11.50 -17.72
N ASP A 155 6.94 -11.51 -18.64
CA ASP A 155 7.00 -12.30 -19.87
C ASP A 155 8.23 -11.94 -20.72
N SER A 156 8.57 -10.65 -20.84
CA SER A 156 9.71 -10.18 -21.64
C SER A 156 11.09 -10.57 -21.06
N VAL A 157 11.14 -10.97 -19.78
CA VAL A 157 12.34 -11.44 -19.10
C VAL A 157 12.24 -12.92 -18.70
N ASP A 158 11.36 -13.66 -19.40
CA ASP A 158 11.23 -15.12 -19.39
C ASP A 158 10.69 -15.72 -18.07
N PHE A 159 9.77 -15.03 -17.39
CA PHE A 159 9.02 -15.59 -16.27
C PHE A 159 7.77 -16.32 -16.72
N MET A 160 7.47 -17.43 -16.09
CA MET A 160 6.24 -18.21 -16.30
C MET A 160 5.18 -17.84 -15.27
N ASP A 161 3.94 -17.49 -15.73
CA ASP A 161 2.77 -17.29 -14.86
C ASP A 161 2.19 -18.67 -14.47
N ILE A 162 2.37 -19.09 -13.22
CA ILE A 162 1.95 -20.41 -12.74
C ILE A 162 1.05 -20.24 -11.51
N GLU A 163 -0.17 -20.78 -11.59
CA GLU A 163 -1.11 -20.78 -10.48
C GLU A 163 -0.75 -21.82 -9.43
N THR A 164 -0.85 -21.44 -8.16
CA THR A 164 -0.67 -22.31 -7.00
C THR A 164 -2.00 -22.52 -6.26
N PRO A 165 -2.18 -23.60 -5.50
CA PRO A 165 -3.46 -23.88 -4.83
C PRO A 165 -3.78 -22.87 -3.72
N TYR A 166 -5.08 -22.59 -3.53
CA TYR A 166 -5.61 -21.83 -2.39
C TYR A 166 -6.02 -22.70 -1.21
N LEU A 167 -6.39 -23.95 -1.46
CA LEU A 167 -6.75 -24.91 -0.40
C LEU A 167 -5.49 -25.70 -0.03
N ILE A 168 -4.76 -25.21 0.97
CA ILE A 168 -3.47 -25.78 1.38
C ILE A 168 -3.52 -26.25 2.84
N LYS A 169 -2.44 -26.85 3.29
CA LYS A 169 -2.19 -27.13 4.70
C LYS A 169 -1.79 -25.85 5.42
N SER A 170 -2.23 -25.67 6.67
CA SER A 170 -1.75 -24.58 7.52
C SER A 170 -0.22 -24.57 7.61
N THR A 171 0.38 -23.46 7.24
CA THR A 171 1.83 -23.20 7.32
C THR A 171 1.99 -21.79 7.91
N PRO A 172 2.19 -21.67 9.24
CA PRO A 172 2.27 -20.37 9.88
C PRO A 172 3.46 -19.56 9.37
N GLU A 173 3.17 -18.39 8.80
CA GLU A 173 4.14 -17.43 8.23
C GLU A 173 4.13 -16.10 9.00
N GLY A 174 3.75 -16.10 10.28
CA GLY A 174 3.70 -14.91 11.13
C GLY A 174 2.30 -14.37 11.42
N ALA A 175 1.32 -14.56 10.52
CA ALA A 175 -0.09 -14.22 10.74
C ALA A 175 -0.91 -15.46 11.12
N ARG A 176 -2.18 -15.26 11.54
CA ARG A 176 -3.15 -16.36 11.66
C ARG A 176 -3.73 -16.71 10.30
N ASP A 177 -4.00 -18.00 10.11
CA ASP A 177 -4.62 -18.51 8.90
C ASP A 177 -6.15 -18.39 8.94
N PHE A 178 -6.76 -18.07 7.80
CA PHE A 178 -8.17 -18.38 7.56
C PHE A 178 -8.30 -19.86 7.24
N VAL A 179 -9.18 -20.56 7.94
CA VAL A 179 -9.38 -22.01 7.78
C VAL A 179 -10.71 -22.33 7.12
N VAL A 180 -10.71 -23.37 6.28
CA VAL A 180 -11.87 -23.88 5.56
C VAL A 180 -12.08 -25.35 5.92
N PRO A 181 -13.23 -25.72 6.51
CA PRO A 181 -13.48 -27.11 6.89
C PRO A 181 -13.65 -28.02 5.67
N SER A 182 -13.12 -29.25 5.75
CA SER A 182 -13.27 -30.27 4.71
C SER A 182 -14.52 -31.13 4.95
N ARG A 183 -15.47 -31.12 4.02
CA ARG A 183 -16.64 -32.04 4.10
C ARG A 183 -16.25 -33.49 3.86
N MET A 184 -15.25 -33.72 3.00
CA MET A 184 -14.80 -35.08 2.65
C MET A 184 -13.97 -35.75 3.76
N ASN A 185 -13.23 -34.92 4.51
CA ASN A 185 -12.37 -35.39 5.62
C ASN A 185 -12.83 -34.68 6.89
N GLN A 186 -13.83 -35.24 7.55
CA GLN A 186 -14.41 -34.64 8.76
C GLN A 186 -13.35 -34.49 9.87
N GLY A 187 -13.30 -33.27 10.46
CA GLY A 187 -12.31 -32.92 11.48
C GLY A 187 -11.00 -32.36 10.90
N GLU A 188 -10.84 -32.35 9.56
CA GLU A 188 -9.68 -31.72 8.88
C GLU A 188 -10.08 -30.42 8.23
N PHE A 189 -9.10 -29.50 8.12
CA PHE A 189 -9.28 -28.17 7.58
C PHE A 189 -8.20 -27.86 6.54
N TYR A 190 -8.61 -27.19 5.48
CA TYR A 190 -7.69 -26.43 4.64
C TYR A 190 -7.42 -25.07 5.27
N ALA A 191 -6.26 -24.50 4.99
CA ALA A 191 -5.95 -23.10 5.23
C ALA A 191 -5.91 -22.33 3.92
N LEU A 192 -6.28 -21.04 3.96
CA LEU A 192 -6.04 -20.13 2.84
C LEU A 192 -4.61 -19.58 2.93
N PRO A 193 -3.85 -19.51 1.82
CA PRO A 193 -2.42 -19.18 1.84
C PRO A 193 -2.16 -17.75 2.26
N GLN A 194 -1.21 -17.54 3.17
CA GLN A 194 -0.68 -16.21 3.50
C GLN A 194 0.23 -15.68 2.38
N SER A 195 0.88 -16.60 1.68
CA SER A 195 1.66 -16.39 0.46
C SER A 195 1.84 -17.75 -0.25
N PRO A 196 2.25 -17.80 -1.53
CA PRO A 196 2.58 -19.06 -2.21
C PRO A 196 4.00 -19.58 -1.91
N GLN A 197 4.61 -19.20 -0.77
CA GLN A 197 6.03 -19.41 -0.46
C GLN A 197 6.50 -20.84 -0.64
N THR A 198 5.81 -21.82 -0.08
CA THR A 198 6.22 -23.22 -0.17
C THR A 198 6.10 -23.76 -1.59
N PHE A 199 5.08 -23.36 -2.33
CA PHE A 199 4.85 -23.83 -3.69
C PHE A 199 5.86 -23.22 -4.69
N LYS A 200 6.18 -21.94 -4.55
CA LYS A 200 7.19 -21.34 -5.45
C LYS A 200 8.58 -21.94 -5.26
N GLN A 201 8.95 -22.33 -4.02
CA GLN A 201 10.20 -23.06 -3.78
C GLN A 201 10.14 -24.46 -4.39
N LEU A 202 9.02 -25.18 -4.30
CA LEU A 202 8.82 -26.46 -5.00
C LEU A 202 8.91 -26.32 -6.52
N LEU A 203 8.44 -25.19 -7.09
CA LEU A 203 8.58 -24.91 -8.53
C LEU A 203 10.05 -24.74 -8.91
N MET A 204 10.89 -24.12 -8.06
CA MET A 204 12.34 -24.06 -8.29
C MET A 204 12.97 -25.45 -8.28
N VAL A 205 12.62 -26.31 -7.31
CA VAL A 205 13.05 -27.73 -7.30
C VAL A 205 12.55 -28.48 -8.54
N SER A 206 11.40 -28.11 -9.07
CA SER A 206 10.82 -28.72 -10.29
C SER A 206 11.49 -28.25 -11.60
N GLY A 207 12.50 -27.37 -11.54
CA GLY A 207 13.21 -26.86 -12.71
C GLY A 207 12.50 -25.71 -13.42
N ILE A 208 11.60 -25.01 -12.75
CA ILE A 208 11.03 -23.74 -13.26
C ILE A 208 11.98 -22.62 -12.84
N ASP A 209 12.79 -22.15 -13.74
CA ASP A 209 13.86 -21.19 -13.43
C ASP A 209 13.33 -19.82 -13.00
N LYS A 210 12.20 -19.38 -13.54
CA LYS A 210 11.59 -18.08 -13.25
C LYS A 210 10.08 -18.20 -13.18
N TYR A 211 9.54 -18.01 -12.01
CA TYR A 211 8.11 -18.07 -11.70
C TYR A 211 7.58 -16.71 -11.30
N TYR A 212 6.36 -16.40 -11.69
CA TYR A 212 5.55 -15.37 -11.06
C TYR A 212 4.06 -15.75 -11.00
N GLN A 213 3.35 -15.05 -10.12
CA GLN A 213 1.88 -15.10 -10.05
C GLN A 213 1.34 -13.78 -9.52
N ILE A 214 0.27 -13.24 -10.10
CA ILE A 214 -0.52 -12.19 -9.46
C ILE A 214 -1.58 -12.89 -8.62
N VAL A 215 -1.30 -13.08 -7.34
CA VAL A 215 -1.99 -14.00 -6.45
C VAL A 215 -2.74 -13.32 -5.32
N ARG A 216 -3.90 -13.85 -4.95
CA ARG A 216 -4.61 -13.45 -3.74
C ARG A 216 -3.99 -14.14 -2.52
N CYS A 217 -3.68 -13.35 -1.49
CA CYS A 217 -3.17 -13.81 -0.20
C CYS A 217 -4.14 -13.44 0.91
N PHE A 218 -4.09 -14.20 2.01
CA PHE A 218 -5.05 -14.10 3.12
C PHE A 218 -4.30 -14.07 4.46
N ARG A 219 -4.58 -13.07 5.29
CA ARG A 219 -3.99 -12.94 6.62
C ARG A 219 -5.04 -12.46 7.62
N ASP A 220 -5.23 -13.19 8.70
CA ASP A 220 -6.12 -12.81 9.80
C ASP A 220 -5.32 -11.98 10.81
N GLU A 221 -5.18 -10.71 10.50
CA GLU A 221 -4.44 -9.70 11.26
C GLU A 221 -5.30 -8.48 11.56
N ASP A 222 -4.81 -7.62 12.47
CA ASP A 222 -5.41 -6.33 12.72
C ASP A 222 -5.41 -5.45 11.47
N LEU A 223 -6.56 -4.88 11.15
CA LEU A 223 -6.76 -4.10 9.94
C LEU A 223 -6.37 -2.64 10.15
N ARG A 224 -5.72 -2.07 9.12
CA ARG A 224 -5.31 -0.67 9.05
C ARG A 224 -5.70 -0.09 7.67
N ALA A 225 -5.42 1.18 7.44
CA ALA A 225 -5.71 1.85 6.16
C ALA A 225 -4.99 1.18 4.96
N ASP A 226 -3.83 0.60 5.20
CA ASP A 226 -2.95 -0.06 4.24
C ASP A 226 -2.97 -1.61 4.35
N ARG A 227 -3.89 -2.20 5.13
CA ARG A 227 -4.03 -3.64 5.32
C ARG A 227 -5.47 -4.11 5.11
N GLN A 228 -5.60 -5.25 4.43
CA GLN A 228 -6.85 -5.96 4.20
C GLN A 228 -6.66 -7.45 4.54
N PRO A 229 -7.68 -8.17 5.03
CA PRO A 229 -7.55 -9.60 5.37
C PRO A 229 -7.33 -10.47 4.14
N GLU A 230 -7.70 -9.96 2.97
CA GLU A 230 -7.38 -10.51 1.66
C GLU A 230 -6.78 -9.41 0.78
N PHE A 231 -5.62 -9.65 0.19
CA PHE A 231 -4.88 -8.69 -0.62
C PHE A 231 -4.19 -9.39 -1.80
N THR A 232 -3.62 -8.64 -2.72
CA THR A 232 -3.00 -9.20 -3.92
C THR A 232 -1.50 -8.95 -3.90
N GLN A 233 -0.72 -10.00 -4.16
CA GLN A 233 0.73 -9.89 -4.39
C GLN A 233 1.07 -10.13 -5.86
N ILE A 234 2.13 -9.46 -6.33
CA ILE A 234 2.94 -9.92 -7.46
C ILE A 234 4.04 -10.74 -6.81
N ASP A 235 3.91 -12.05 -6.85
CA ASP A 235 4.84 -12.98 -6.23
C ASP A 235 5.77 -13.58 -7.27
N CYS A 236 7.08 -13.57 -7.01
CA CYS A 236 8.10 -14.01 -7.96
C CYS A 236 9.18 -14.84 -7.26
N GLU A 237 9.76 -15.79 -8.01
CA GLU A 237 10.91 -16.59 -7.56
C GLU A 237 11.80 -16.92 -8.76
N MET A 238 13.12 -16.96 -8.55
CA MET A 238 14.15 -17.23 -9.56
C MET A 238 15.18 -18.24 -9.03
N SER A 239 15.61 -19.16 -9.89
CA SER A 239 16.70 -20.10 -9.62
C SER A 239 18.05 -19.58 -10.13
N PHE A 240 19.14 -20.08 -9.52
CA PHE A 240 20.54 -19.78 -9.90
C PHE A 240 20.88 -18.29 -9.85
N VAL A 241 20.44 -17.62 -8.79
CA VAL A 241 20.58 -16.18 -8.60
C VAL A 241 21.20 -15.83 -7.26
N GLU A 242 21.84 -14.67 -7.23
CA GLU A 242 22.29 -13.97 -6.05
C GLU A 242 21.38 -12.74 -5.78
N GLN A 243 21.59 -12.05 -4.67
CA GLN A 243 20.79 -10.88 -4.27
C GLN A 243 20.70 -9.83 -5.38
N GLU A 244 21.84 -9.44 -5.98
CA GLU A 244 21.87 -8.38 -7.00
C GLU A 244 21.11 -8.74 -8.28
N ASP A 245 21.01 -10.03 -8.64
CA ASP A 245 20.21 -10.46 -9.79
C ASP A 245 18.73 -10.17 -9.56
N ILE A 246 18.24 -10.43 -8.33
CA ILE A 246 16.88 -10.11 -7.93
C ILE A 246 16.66 -8.60 -7.93
N LEU A 247 17.54 -7.84 -7.25
CA LEU A 247 17.39 -6.38 -7.16
C LEU A 247 17.34 -5.75 -8.55
N ASN A 248 18.24 -6.10 -9.44
CA ASN A 248 18.32 -5.55 -10.80
C ASN A 248 17.09 -5.92 -11.64
N THR A 249 16.62 -7.16 -11.56
CA THR A 249 15.44 -7.62 -12.31
C THR A 249 14.19 -6.84 -11.89
N PHE A 250 13.96 -6.69 -10.59
CA PHE A 250 12.74 -6.07 -10.09
C PHE A 250 12.82 -4.55 -10.02
N GLU A 251 14.00 -3.98 -9.94
CA GLU A 251 14.21 -2.55 -10.21
C GLU A 251 13.79 -2.21 -11.64
N GLY A 252 14.18 -3.04 -12.63
CA GLY A 252 13.73 -2.92 -14.01
C GLY A 252 12.21 -3.00 -14.15
N MET A 253 11.55 -3.90 -13.41
CA MET A 253 10.08 -3.98 -13.37
C MET A 253 9.46 -2.68 -12.86
N VAL A 254 9.93 -2.16 -11.74
CA VAL A 254 9.38 -0.94 -11.14
C VAL A 254 9.59 0.25 -12.07
N LYS A 255 10.78 0.42 -12.67
CA LYS A 255 11.06 1.45 -13.68
C LYS A 255 10.10 1.35 -14.86
N HIS A 256 9.88 0.13 -15.39
CA HIS A 256 8.92 -0.11 -16.48
C HIS A 256 7.49 0.28 -16.09
N LEU A 257 7.03 -0.10 -14.89
CA LEU A 257 5.68 0.20 -14.42
C LEU A 257 5.44 1.71 -14.28
N PHE A 258 6.37 2.44 -13.67
CA PHE A 258 6.24 3.89 -13.50
C PHE A 258 6.28 4.61 -14.84
N LYS A 259 7.16 4.22 -15.76
CA LYS A 259 7.21 4.78 -17.12
C LYS A 259 5.91 4.50 -17.88
N SER A 260 5.47 3.25 -17.92
CA SER A 260 4.30 2.85 -18.71
C SER A 260 2.98 3.36 -18.15
N CYS A 261 2.84 3.44 -16.82
CA CYS A 261 1.57 3.79 -16.17
C CYS A 261 1.44 5.26 -15.80
N ARG A 262 2.55 5.95 -15.49
CA ARG A 262 2.57 7.33 -14.99
C ARG A 262 3.42 8.28 -15.83
N ASP A 263 4.14 7.79 -16.84
CA ASP A 263 5.14 8.54 -17.63
C ASP A 263 6.24 9.17 -16.75
N ILE A 264 6.66 8.42 -15.72
CA ILE A 264 7.74 8.80 -14.80
C ILE A 264 8.95 7.92 -15.09
N GLU A 265 10.10 8.53 -15.28
CA GLU A 265 11.39 7.87 -15.46
C GLU A 265 12.26 8.06 -14.20
N PHE A 266 12.94 7.00 -13.79
CA PHE A 266 13.96 7.04 -12.75
C PHE A 266 15.33 7.05 -13.39
N GLU A 267 16.19 7.99 -12.98
CA GLU A 267 17.57 8.07 -13.42
C GLU A 267 18.48 7.22 -12.52
N GLY A 268 19.39 6.49 -13.14
CA GLY A 268 20.35 5.64 -12.43
C GLY A 268 19.70 4.45 -11.69
N ASP A 269 20.50 3.79 -10.87
CA ASP A 269 20.06 2.66 -10.05
C ASP A 269 19.43 3.16 -8.75
N PHE A 270 18.53 2.36 -8.17
CA PHE A 270 17.95 2.69 -6.87
C PHE A 270 19.02 2.60 -5.78
N PRO A 271 19.09 3.56 -4.85
CA PRO A 271 20.03 3.50 -3.73
C PRO A 271 19.89 2.18 -2.95
N ARG A 272 21.01 1.65 -2.45
CA ARG A 272 21.05 0.54 -1.50
C ARG A 272 21.45 1.10 -0.14
N MET A 273 20.64 0.83 0.87
CA MET A 273 20.86 1.25 2.26
C MET A 273 20.82 0.02 3.14
N THR A 274 21.76 -0.13 4.05
CA THR A 274 21.68 -1.22 5.02
C THR A 274 20.54 -0.97 6.02
N TYR A 275 19.97 -2.04 6.57
CA TYR A 275 18.99 -1.91 7.66
C TYR A 275 19.55 -1.10 8.84
N ALA A 276 20.82 -1.32 9.19
CA ALA A 276 21.48 -0.59 10.26
C ALA A 276 21.50 0.93 9.99
N ASP A 277 21.89 1.35 8.76
CA ASP A 277 21.89 2.75 8.36
C ASP A 277 20.47 3.34 8.34
N ALA A 278 19.48 2.57 7.86
CA ALA A 278 18.09 3.00 7.84
C ALA A 278 17.53 3.24 9.25
N MET A 279 17.85 2.36 10.19
CA MET A 279 17.47 2.50 11.59
C MET A 279 18.24 3.61 12.31
N GLU A 280 19.52 3.81 11.99
CA GLU A 280 20.33 4.87 12.58
C GLU A 280 19.89 6.26 12.11
N LYS A 281 19.65 6.43 10.80
CA LYS A 281 19.37 7.73 10.17
C LYS A 281 17.89 8.12 10.19
N TYR A 282 16.98 7.15 10.17
CA TYR A 282 15.55 7.39 9.97
C TYR A 282 14.66 6.66 10.99
N GLY A 283 15.19 5.67 11.73
CA GLY A 283 14.42 4.87 12.68
C GLY A 283 13.32 4.03 12.04
N SER A 284 13.50 3.62 10.79
CA SER A 284 12.55 2.87 10.01
C SER A 284 13.25 2.01 8.97
N ASP A 285 12.77 0.77 8.81
CA ASP A 285 13.15 -0.18 7.75
C ASP A 285 12.66 0.23 6.34
N LYS A 286 11.84 1.27 6.25
CA LYS A 286 11.26 1.81 5.01
C LYS A 286 11.29 3.35 5.01
N PRO A 287 12.46 3.97 5.05
CA PRO A 287 12.58 5.41 5.21
C PRO A 287 11.99 6.19 4.01
N ASP A 288 11.39 7.33 4.31
CA ASP A 288 11.00 8.31 3.30
C ASP A 288 12.19 9.23 3.01
N ILE A 289 12.82 9.04 1.87
CA ILE A 289 14.02 9.80 1.45
C ILE A 289 13.71 10.95 0.48
N ARG A 290 12.43 11.39 0.40
CA ARG A 290 12.05 12.58 -0.40
C ARG A 290 12.60 13.88 0.17
N PHE A 291 12.96 13.87 1.45
CA PHE A 291 13.49 15.03 2.15
C PHE A 291 14.60 14.59 3.11
N GLU A 292 15.49 15.52 3.41
CA GLU A 292 16.54 15.36 4.40
C GLU A 292 15.94 15.22 5.82
N MET A 293 16.52 15.79 6.84
CA MET A 293 16.12 15.69 8.24
C MET A 293 16.48 14.31 8.83
N GLU A 294 17.72 13.86 8.52
CA GLU A 294 18.29 12.66 9.14
C GLU A 294 18.46 12.85 10.66
N PHE A 295 18.45 11.74 11.38
CA PHE A 295 18.67 11.75 12.82
C PHE A 295 20.12 12.11 13.17
N ASN A 296 20.28 12.85 14.24
CA ASN A 296 21.56 13.15 14.85
C ASN A 296 21.61 12.52 16.24
N ASN A 297 22.60 11.68 16.51
CA ASN A 297 22.85 11.13 17.85
C ASN A 297 23.46 12.22 18.74
N MET A 298 22.65 12.73 19.65
CA MET A 298 23.00 13.86 20.52
C MET A 298 23.68 13.45 21.85
N ASN A 299 23.91 12.16 22.08
CA ASN A 299 24.45 11.68 23.37
C ASN A 299 25.75 12.40 23.81
N SER A 300 26.67 12.64 22.86
CA SER A 300 27.97 13.25 23.14
C SER A 300 27.87 14.70 23.60
N VAL A 301 26.90 15.44 23.12
CA VAL A 301 26.73 16.89 23.35
C VAL A 301 25.65 17.23 24.38
N THR A 302 24.84 16.24 24.79
CA THR A 302 23.70 16.48 25.70
C THR A 302 23.87 15.86 27.09
N LYS A 303 24.58 14.73 27.22
CA LYS A 303 24.70 13.99 28.47
C LYS A 303 25.71 14.62 29.42
N ASN A 304 25.58 14.31 30.72
CA ASN A 304 26.45 14.78 31.82
C ASN A 304 26.40 16.30 32.05
N LYS A 305 25.28 16.93 31.68
CA LYS A 305 25.04 18.37 31.90
C LYS A 305 24.01 18.63 33.03
N GLY A 306 23.58 17.58 33.76
CA GLY A 306 22.66 17.69 34.92
C GLY A 306 21.17 17.70 34.50
N PHE A 307 20.84 17.49 33.24
CA PHE A 307 19.47 17.25 32.80
C PHE A 307 19.18 15.76 32.85
N LYS A 308 18.65 15.32 33.99
CA LYS A 308 18.45 13.91 34.33
C LYS A 308 17.78 13.07 33.21
N ILE A 309 16.84 13.66 32.48
CA ILE A 309 16.13 12.96 31.39
C ILE A 309 17.07 12.53 30.26
N PHE A 310 18.06 13.36 29.92
CA PHE A 310 19.05 13.01 28.92
C PHE A 310 20.20 12.18 29.50
N ASP A 311 20.59 12.48 30.76
CA ASP A 311 21.70 11.78 31.42
C ASP A 311 21.39 10.28 31.62
N GLU A 312 20.11 9.92 31.89
CA GLU A 312 19.65 8.55 32.14
C GLU A 312 19.15 7.84 30.87
N ALA A 313 18.93 8.55 29.77
CA ALA A 313 18.44 7.93 28.52
C ALA A 313 19.51 7.04 27.87
N GLU A 314 19.13 5.97 27.24
CA GLU A 314 20.04 5.18 26.39
C GLU A 314 20.46 5.99 25.17
N LEU A 315 19.48 6.59 24.50
CA LEU A 315 19.68 7.37 23.27
C LEU A 315 18.95 8.71 23.35
N VAL A 316 19.64 9.76 22.91
CA VAL A 316 19.10 11.10 22.68
C VAL A 316 19.25 11.40 21.19
N LEU A 317 18.15 11.62 20.50
CA LEU A 317 18.10 11.90 19.06
C LEU A 317 17.61 13.31 18.78
N GLY A 318 18.22 13.96 17.80
CA GLY A 318 17.81 15.27 17.30
C GLY A 318 17.51 15.25 15.80
N ILE A 319 16.55 16.07 15.37
CA ILE A 319 16.30 16.43 13.97
C ILE A 319 16.26 17.94 13.80
N VAL A 320 16.63 18.43 12.62
CA VAL A 320 16.64 19.85 12.29
C VAL A 320 15.49 20.17 11.36
N ALA A 321 14.58 21.04 11.80
CA ALA A 321 13.54 21.62 10.97
C ALA A 321 14.01 23.00 10.46
N ASN A 322 14.34 23.06 9.18
CA ASN A 322 14.90 24.26 8.56
C ASN A 322 13.89 25.42 8.59
N GLU A 323 14.39 26.64 8.87
CA GLU A 323 13.62 27.89 8.93
C GLU A 323 12.45 27.91 9.94
N CYS A 324 12.42 26.97 10.89
CA CYS A 324 11.33 26.82 11.86
C CYS A 324 11.59 27.49 13.23
N ALA A 325 12.68 28.24 13.43
CA ALA A 325 12.90 29.01 14.66
C ALA A 325 11.77 30.05 14.93
N VAL A 326 11.07 30.45 13.88
CA VAL A 326 9.90 31.37 13.95
C VAL A 326 8.65 30.75 14.60
N TYR A 327 8.62 29.45 14.82
CA TYR A 327 7.46 28.78 15.42
C TYR A 327 7.07 29.42 16.75
N THR A 328 5.80 29.71 16.88
CA THR A 328 5.23 30.28 18.11
C THR A 328 5.18 29.23 19.22
N ARG A 329 5.08 29.68 20.47
CA ARG A 329 4.87 28.78 21.61
C ARG A 329 3.67 27.84 21.40
N LYS A 330 2.57 28.36 20.81
CA LYS A 330 1.37 27.56 20.53
C LYS A 330 1.65 26.40 19.57
N GLN A 331 2.45 26.62 18.53
CA GLN A 331 2.85 25.57 17.58
C GLN A 331 3.76 24.53 18.27
N LEU A 332 4.75 24.95 19.04
CA LEU A 332 5.62 24.06 19.80
C LEU A 332 4.86 23.23 20.84
N ASP A 333 3.90 23.85 21.53
CA ASP A 333 3.02 23.14 22.49
C ASP A 333 2.11 22.13 21.74
N ALA A 334 1.66 22.44 20.52
CA ALA A 334 0.88 21.52 19.68
C ALA A 334 1.69 20.29 19.26
N ILE A 335 2.93 20.48 18.78
CA ILE A 335 3.84 19.38 18.41
C ILE A 335 4.18 18.54 19.65
N THR A 336 4.44 19.17 20.80
CA THR A 336 4.70 18.46 22.07
C THR A 336 3.51 17.57 22.45
N LYS A 337 2.28 18.06 22.34
CA LYS A 337 1.07 17.26 22.58
C LYS A 337 0.92 16.16 21.56
N TRP A 338 1.32 16.41 20.31
CA TRP A 338 1.23 15.42 19.25
C TRP A 338 2.16 14.22 19.50
N VAL A 339 3.41 14.44 19.90
CA VAL A 339 4.35 13.35 20.22
C VAL A 339 3.94 12.58 21.48
N GLN A 340 3.17 13.20 22.39
CA GLN A 340 2.67 12.58 23.62
C GLN A 340 1.41 11.72 23.41
N ARG A 341 0.83 11.67 22.19
CA ARG A 341 -0.32 10.80 21.90
C ARG A 341 0.08 9.33 22.09
N PRO A 342 -0.86 8.45 22.49
CA PRO A 342 -0.60 7.02 22.66
C PRO A 342 0.03 6.35 21.43
N GLN A 343 -0.31 6.83 20.22
CA GLN A 343 0.22 6.30 18.95
C GLN A 343 1.72 6.55 18.77
N VAL A 344 2.24 7.68 19.28
CA VAL A 344 3.67 8.03 19.25
C VAL A 344 4.35 7.65 20.56
N GLY A 345 3.72 7.97 21.69
CA GLY A 345 4.10 7.52 23.03
C GLY A 345 5.34 8.19 23.63
N ALA A 346 5.79 9.33 23.10
CA ALA A 346 6.90 10.07 23.69
C ALA A 346 6.49 10.75 25.00
N LYS A 347 7.38 10.76 26.00
CA LYS A 347 7.10 11.39 27.30
C LYS A 347 7.07 12.90 27.24
N GLY A 348 7.77 13.50 26.28
CA GLY A 348 7.89 14.95 26.08
C GLY A 348 8.74 15.26 24.87
N LEU A 349 8.88 16.55 24.55
CA LEU A 349 9.69 17.04 23.44
C LEU A 349 10.58 18.18 23.95
N VAL A 350 11.88 18.08 23.74
CA VAL A 350 12.80 19.19 23.91
C VAL A 350 13.00 19.86 22.56
N TYR A 351 13.09 21.19 22.56
CA TYR A 351 13.40 21.95 21.37
C TYR A 351 14.46 23.01 21.65
N CYS A 352 15.23 23.34 20.62
CA CYS A 352 16.19 24.45 20.61
C CYS A 352 16.00 25.27 19.34
N LYS A 353 15.64 26.55 19.50
CA LYS A 353 15.58 27.54 18.43
C LYS A 353 16.97 28.14 18.22
N TYR A 354 17.46 28.10 17.01
CA TYR A 354 18.60 28.88 16.58
C TYR A 354 18.07 30.13 15.87
N ASN A 355 17.97 31.24 16.60
CA ASN A 355 17.38 32.48 16.08
C ASN A 355 18.25 33.09 14.98
N ALA A 356 17.63 33.87 14.08
CA ALA A 356 18.33 34.53 12.97
C ALA A 356 19.42 35.52 13.42
N ASP A 357 19.36 36.03 14.66
CA ASP A 357 20.36 36.90 15.27
C ASP A 357 21.56 36.15 15.91
N GLY A 358 21.59 34.82 15.77
CA GLY A 358 22.64 33.98 16.32
C GLY A 358 22.42 33.56 17.78
N THR A 359 21.33 33.95 18.41
CA THR A 359 21.00 33.55 19.80
C THR A 359 20.23 32.23 19.84
N PHE A 360 20.32 31.53 20.98
CA PHE A 360 19.58 30.27 21.19
C PHE A 360 18.49 30.44 22.25
N LYS A 361 17.39 29.70 22.04
CA LYS A 361 16.32 29.56 23.02
C LYS A 361 15.85 28.12 23.08
N SER A 362 15.99 27.47 24.20
CA SER A 362 15.58 26.08 24.40
C SER A 362 14.51 25.95 25.47
N SER A 363 13.76 24.85 25.42
CA SER A 363 12.85 24.45 26.51
C SER A 363 13.59 24.02 27.78
N VAL A 364 14.91 23.83 27.70
CA VAL A 364 15.78 23.35 28.78
C VAL A 364 16.92 24.32 29.09
N ASP A 365 16.76 25.62 28.82
CA ASP A 365 17.76 26.70 29.07
C ASP A 365 18.35 26.70 30.49
N LYS A 366 17.66 26.10 31.45
CA LYS A 366 18.13 26.01 32.85
C LYS A 366 19.32 25.07 33.03
N PHE A 367 19.55 24.17 32.11
CA PHE A 367 20.56 23.11 32.20
C PHE A 367 21.70 23.28 31.20
N TYR A 368 21.47 24.05 30.12
CA TYR A 368 22.41 24.21 28.99
C TYR A 368 22.72 25.68 28.76
N SER A 369 23.99 26.01 28.72
CA SER A 369 24.48 27.35 28.41
C SER A 369 24.33 27.68 26.93
N GLN A 370 24.54 28.94 26.51
CA GLN A 370 24.54 29.32 25.09
C GLN A 370 25.64 28.58 24.30
N GLU A 371 26.79 28.32 24.96
CA GLU A 371 27.88 27.54 24.37
C GLU A 371 27.48 26.08 24.15
N ASP A 372 26.78 25.46 25.12
CA ASP A 372 26.25 24.09 24.95
C ASP A 372 25.24 24.03 23.80
N LEU A 373 24.35 25.03 23.66
CA LEU A 373 23.37 25.09 22.58
C LEU A 373 24.00 25.39 21.21
N GLN A 374 25.11 26.11 21.18
CA GLN A 374 25.94 26.26 19.99
C GLN A 374 26.55 24.91 19.57
N GLU A 375 27.08 24.15 20.55
CA GLU A 375 27.58 22.80 20.28
C GLU A 375 26.52 21.88 19.70
N TRP A 376 25.23 22.00 20.13
CA TRP A 376 24.12 21.27 19.52
C TRP A 376 23.92 21.67 18.06
N ALA A 377 23.94 22.98 17.75
CA ALA A 377 23.80 23.46 16.40
C ALA A 377 24.94 22.98 15.48
N ASP A 378 26.18 23.09 15.96
CA ASP A 378 27.35 22.63 15.22
C ASP A 378 27.31 21.13 14.95
N HIS A 379 26.91 20.34 15.97
CA HIS A 379 26.77 18.88 15.86
C HIS A 379 25.71 18.44 14.89
N THR A 380 24.57 19.16 14.84
CA THR A 380 23.44 18.84 13.95
C THR A 380 23.51 19.52 12.58
N GLY A 381 24.46 20.43 12.38
CA GLY A 381 24.55 21.26 11.18
C GLY A 381 23.44 22.31 11.07
N ALA A 382 22.74 22.61 12.16
CA ALA A 382 21.69 23.62 12.18
C ALA A 382 22.26 25.02 11.93
N LYS A 383 21.48 25.87 11.24
CA LYS A 383 21.84 27.24 10.85
C LYS A 383 20.94 28.26 11.56
N PRO A 384 21.35 29.54 11.65
CA PRO A 384 20.46 30.59 12.12
C PRO A 384 19.14 30.61 11.38
N GLY A 385 18.02 30.52 12.09
CA GLY A 385 16.68 30.36 11.56
C GLY A 385 16.09 28.95 11.77
N ASP A 386 16.90 27.95 12.11
CA ASP A 386 16.47 26.56 12.25
C ASP A 386 15.95 26.22 13.66
N LEU A 387 15.22 25.14 13.74
CA LEU A 387 14.67 24.59 14.97
C LEU A 387 15.12 23.14 15.13
N ILE A 388 15.78 22.82 16.24
CA ILE A 388 16.18 21.45 16.59
C ILE A 388 15.11 20.86 17.49
N PHE A 389 14.55 19.70 17.14
CA PHE A 389 13.69 18.88 17.99
C PHE A 389 14.49 17.70 18.55
N ILE A 390 14.30 17.38 19.82
CA ILE A 390 15.06 16.33 20.51
C ILE A 390 14.10 15.44 21.31
N LEU A 391 14.23 14.14 21.12
CA LEU A 391 13.59 13.09 21.90
C LEU A 391 14.65 12.22 22.58
N SER A 392 14.29 11.57 23.68
CA SER A 392 15.21 10.71 24.44
C SER A 392 14.49 9.56 25.10
N GLY A 393 15.16 8.44 25.26
CA GLY A 393 14.62 7.25 25.93
C GLY A 393 15.37 5.98 25.60
N ASP A 394 14.65 4.88 25.60
CA ASP A 394 15.05 3.57 25.10
C ASP A 394 15.32 3.63 23.58
N THR A 395 16.35 2.93 23.14
CA THR A 395 16.90 3.09 21.78
C THR A 395 15.85 2.85 20.68
N ASP A 396 15.12 1.75 20.74
CA ASP A 396 14.21 1.39 19.67
C ASP A 396 12.94 2.25 19.70
N LYS A 397 12.45 2.54 20.90
CA LYS A 397 11.28 3.41 21.07
C LYS A 397 11.56 4.83 20.60
N VAL A 398 12.71 5.40 20.97
CA VAL A 398 13.02 6.78 20.56
C VAL A 398 13.26 6.91 19.06
N ARG A 399 13.83 5.89 18.42
CA ARG A 399 13.97 5.84 16.95
C ARG A 399 12.61 5.87 16.27
N SER A 400 11.68 5.00 16.68
CA SER A 400 10.31 4.99 16.14
C SER A 400 9.58 6.31 16.37
N GLN A 401 9.63 6.87 17.59
CA GLN A 401 9.01 8.15 17.94
C GLN A 401 9.59 9.32 17.14
N MET A 402 10.89 9.32 16.90
CA MET A 402 11.57 10.36 16.13
C MET A 402 11.23 10.24 14.63
N ASN A 403 11.08 9.01 14.11
CA ASN A 403 10.59 8.81 12.74
C ASN A 403 9.17 9.37 12.58
N ASP A 404 8.26 9.09 13.51
CA ASP A 404 6.92 9.64 13.48
C ASP A 404 6.94 11.18 13.50
N LEU A 405 7.76 11.78 14.35
CA LEU A 405 7.93 13.24 14.41
C LEU A 405 8.51 13.78 13.09
N ARG A 406 9.52 13.11 12.52
CA ARG A 406 10.12 13.47 11.24
C ARG A 406 9.09 13.48 10.11
N LEU A 407 8.28 12.43 10.01
CA LEU A 407 7.23 12.34 9.00
C LEU A 407 6.14 13.41 9.21
N HIS A 408 5.74 13.66 10.46
CA HIS A 408 4.80 14.72 10.81
C HIS A 408 5.31 16.10 10.40
N MET A 409 6.59 16.40 10.67
CA MET A 409 7.21 17.65 10.26
C MET A 409 7.34 17.74 8.72
N GLY A 410 7.64 16.62 8.06
CA GLY A 410 7.65 16.52 6.61
C GLY A 410 6.31 16.88 5.96
N ASP A 411 5.20 16.46 6.57
CA ASP A 411 3.84 16.82 6.13
C ASP A 411 3.54 18.29 6.43
N GLU A 412 3.84 18.78 7.64
CA GLU A 412 3.57 20.16 8.04
C GLU A 412 4.34 21.18 7.16
N LEU A 413 5.55 20.81 6.75
CA LEU A 413 6.41 21.64 5.89
C LEU A 413 6.19 21.40 4.40
N GLY A 414 5.29 20.50 4.01
CA GLY A 414 5.00 20.19 2.60
C GLY A 414 6.13 19.49 1.86
N LEU A 415 7.05 18.82 2.57
CA LEU A 415 8.22 18.15 2.01
C LEU A 415 7.89 16.77 1.42
N ARG A 416 6.74 16.20 1.78
CA ARG A 416 6.28 14.89 1.32
C ARG A 416 5.35 15.03 0.12
N ASN A 417 5.88 15.51 -1.01
CA ASN A 417 5.10 15.67 -2.24
C ASN A 417 4.59 14.30 -2.75
N PRO A 418 3.27 14.08 -2.87
CA PRO A 418 2.71 12.80 -3.31
C PRO A 418 2.99 12.46 -4.78
N ASN A 419 3.47 13.42 -5.59
CA ASN A 419 3.85 13.21 -6.98
C ASN A 419 5.37 13.01 -7.17
N GLU A 420 6.14 13.02 -6.10
CA GLU A 420 7.56 12.69 -6.09
C GLU A 420 7.76 11.28 -5.57
N PHE A 421 8.57 10.47 -6.26
CA PHE A 421 8.81 9.07 -5.94
C PHE A 421 10.31 8.84 -5.76
N LYS A 422 10.70 8.38 -4.58
CA LYS A 422 12.10 8.09 -4.21
C LYS A 422 12.20 6.65 -3.73
N PRO A 423 12.44 5.72 -4.64
CA PRO A 423 12.67 4.31 -4.27
C PRO A 423 14.07 4.10 -3.68
N LEU A 424 14.20 3.13 -2.78
CA LEU A 424 15.46 2.60 -2.30
C LEU A 424 15.30 1.13 -1.92
N TRP A 425 16.40 0.39 -2.03
CA TRP A 425 16.51 -0.94 -1.47
C TRP A 425 17.07 -0.84 -0.04
N VAL A 426 16.38 -1.47 0.91
CA VAL A 426 16.91 -1.74 2.24
C VAL A 426 17.41 -3.19 2.24
N ILE A 427 18.63 -3.40 2.68
CA ILE A 427 19.33 -4.70 2.62
C ILE A 427 19.98 -5.01 3.98
N ASP A 428 20.52 -6.23 4.11
CA ASP A 428 21.30 -6.65 5.30
C ASP A 428 20.48 -6.55 6.61
N PHE A 429 19.23 -6.98 6.56
CA PHE A 429 18.38 -7.10 7.73
C PHE A 429 18.95 -8.07 8.76
N PRO A 430 18.61 -7.96 10.06
CA PRO A 430 18.83 -9.06 10.99
C PRO A 430 18.13 -10.34 10.51
N LEU A 431 18.77 -11.49 10.67
CA LEU A 431 18.16 -12.78 10.33
C LEU A 431 17.12 -13.18 11.38
N LEU A 432 17.45 -12.93 12.64
CA LEU A 432 16.69 -13.32 13.81
C LEU A 432 16.45 -12.12 14.72
N GLU A 433 15.29 -12.05 15.31
CA GLU A 433 14.90 -11.07 16.32
C GLU A 433 14.53 -11.79 17.60
N TRP A 434 15.07 -11.32 18.74
CA TRP A 434 14.76 -11.87 20.03
C TRP A 434 13.43 -11.32 20.54
N ASP A 435 12.52 -12.20 20.88
CA ASP A 435 11.25 -11.85 21.51
C ASP A 435 11.28 -12.16 23.02
N GLU A 436 11.17 -11.12 23.82
CA GLU A 436 11.20 -11.23 25.27
C GLU A 436 9.96 -11.96 25.83
N ASP A 437 8.81 -11.81 25.19
CA ASP A 437 7.55 -12.41 25.66
C ASP A 437 7.56 -13.94 25.50
N SER A 438 8.03 -14.43 24.37
CA SER A 438 8.16 -15.87 24.08
C SER A 438 9.50 -16.45 24.52
N ASN A 439 10.47 -15.61 24.90
CA ASN A 439 11.85 -15.97 25.30
C ASN A 439 12.54 -16.85 24.24
N ARG A 440 12.44 -16.49 22.97
CA ARG A 440 13.04 -17.18 21.82
C ARG A 440 13.31 -16.23 20.67
N PHE A 441 14.10 -16.72 19.71
CA PHE A 441 14.25 -16.04 18.43
C PHE A 441 13.06 -16.26 17.49
N HIS A 442 12.69 -15.22 16.76
CA HIS A 442 11.79 -15.26 15.61
C HIS A 442 12.57 -14.87 14.34
N ALA A 443 12.16 -15.42 13.20
CA ALA A 443 12.71 -14.97 11.92
C ALA A 443 12.16 -13.57 11.62
N MET A 444 13.02 -12.63 11.28
CA MET A 444 12.58 -11.27 10.97
C MET A 444 11.74 -11.22 9.69
N HIS A 445 12.10 -12.03 8.68
CA HIS A 445 11.35 -12.14 7.42
C HIS A 445 10.63 -13.48 7.31
N HIS A 446 11.39 -14.55 7.16
CA HIS A 446 10.83 -15.88 6.91
C HIS A 446 11.81 -16.98 7.37
N PRO A 447 11.31 -18.14 7.88
CA PRO A 447 12.16 -19.26 8.29
C PRO A 447 13.09 -19.83 7.21
N PHE A 448 12.81 -19.56 5.93
CA PHE A 448 13.61 -20.04 4.80
C PHE A 448 14.59 -18.98 4.26
N THR A 449 14.72 -17.85 4.92
CA THR A 449 15.68 -16.80 4.54
C THR A 449 17.10 -17.25 4.83
N SER A 450 17.99 -17.14 3.82
CA SER A 450 19.39 -17.47 3.96
C SER A 450 20.15 -16.41 4.78
N PRO A 451 21.01 -16.80 5.72
CA PRO A 451 22.00 -15.90 6.30
C PRO A 451 23.00 -15.43 5.24
N LYS A 452 23.65 -14.29 5.47
CA LYS A 452 24.85 -13.91 4.70
C LYS A 452 25.94 -14.99 4.91
N ALA A 453 26.64 -15.32 3.84
CA ALA A 453 27.63 -16.42 3.86
C ALA A 453 28.73 -16.20 4.92
N GLU A 454 29.17 -14.96 5.08
CA GLU A 454 30.19 -14.55 6.06
C GLU A 454 29.70 -14.62 7.52
N ASP A 455 28.40 -14.63 7.75
CA ASP A 455 27.80 -14.61 9.10
C ASP A 455 27.34 -16.02 9.56
N ILE A 456 27.40 -17.05 8.72
CA ILE A 456 26.89 -18.40 9.05
C ILE A 456 27.50 -18.94 10.35
N ALA A 457 28.79 -18.71 10.57
CA ALA A 457 29.48 -19.16 11.80
C ALA A 457 28.93 -18.47 13.07
N LEU A 458 28.31 -17.30 12.96
CA LEU A 458 27.69 -16.59 14.09
C LEU A 458 26.40 -17.26 14.55
N LEU A 459 25.75 -18.09 13.75
CA LEU A 459 24.57 -18.86 14.20
C LEU A 459 24.84 -19.68 15.46
N GLU A 460 26.03 -20.21 15.60
CA GLU A 460 26.41 -21.02 16.78
C GLU A 460 26.86 -20.18 17.98
N THR A 461 27.36 -18.95 17.77
CA THR A 461 28.03 -18.15 18.81
C THR A 461 27.24 -16.89 19.22
N ASP A 462 26.61 -16.21 18.26
CA ASP A 462 25.85 -14.97 18.50
C ASP A 462 24.75 -14.81 17.44
N PRO A 463 23.69 -15.65 17.48
CA PRO A 463 22.66 -15.69 16.44
C PRO A 463 21.91 -14.36 16.22
N GLY A 464 21.85 -13.50 17.24
CA GLY A 464 21.24 -12.17 17.14
C GLY A 464 22.01 -11.17 16.26
N LYS A 465 23.26 -11.47 15.89
CA LYS A 465 24.08 -10.62 15.01
C LYS A 465 24.15 -11.10 13.58
N VAL A 466 23.53 -12.22 13.27
CA VAL A 466 23.53 -12.77 11.91
C VAL A 466 22.68 -11.89 11.01
N ARG A 467 23.26 -11.45 9.88
CA ARG A 467 22.52 -10.71 8.86
C ARG A 467 21.86 -11.67 7.89
N ALA A 468 20.66 -11.31 7.48
CA ALA A 468 19.90 -11.99 6.45
C ALA A 468 20.33 -11.57 5.05
N ASN A 469 20.26 -12.49 4.12
CA ASN A 469 20.32 -12.20 2.68
C ASN A 469 18.90 -11.78 2.20
N ALA A 470 18.35 -10.77 2.87
CA ALA A 470 17.01 -10.24 2.65
C ALA A 470 17.07 -8.78 2.17
N TYR A 471 16.04 -8.39 1.47
CA TYR A 471 15.94 -7.08 0.82
C TYR A 471 14.47 -6.65 0.69
N ASP A 472 14.21 -5.36 0.99
CA ASP A 472 12.91 -4.72 0.80
C ASP A 472 13.06 -3.52 -0.13
N LEU A 473 12.11 -3.37 -1.06
CA LEU A 473 11.96 -2.14 -1.83
C LEU A 473 11.04 -1.19 -1.08
N ALA A 474 11.62 -0.13 -0.56
CA ALA A 474 10.88 0.96 0.05
C ALA A 474 10.72 2.13 -0.93
N MET A 475 9.59 2.83 -0.85
CA MET A 475 9.33 4.06 -1.62
C MET A 475 8.45 4.99 -0.79
N ASN A 476 8.92 6.22 -0.56
CA ASN A 476 8.13 7.25 0.11
C ASN A 476 7.66 6.88 1.53
N GLY A 477 8.41 6.08 2.26
CA GLY A 477 8.04 5.62 3.60
C GLY A 477 7.15 4.35 3.60
N VAL A 478 7.00 3.70 2.44
CA VAL A 478 6.15 2.51 2.26
C VAL A 478 6.98 1.37 1.69
N GLU A 479 6.93 0.20 2.30
CA GLU A 479 7.44 -1.05 1.75
C GLU A 479 6.53 -1.50 0.60
N LEU A 480 7.05 -1.51 -0.61
CA LEU A 480 6.33 -1.97 -1.80
C LEU A 480 6.42 -3.47 -2.01
N GLY A 481 7.52 -4.07 -1.61
CA GLY A 481 7.74 -5.50 -1.69
C GLY A 481 9.02 -5.90 -0.99
N GLY A 482 9.05 -7.13 -0.52
CA GLY A 482 10.18 -7.71 0.18
C GLY A 482 10.44 -9.15 -0.21
N GLY A 483 11.66 -9.58 0.04
CA GLY A 483 12.11 -10.92 -0.28
C GLY A 483 13.47 -11.29 0.26
N SER A 484 13.95 -12.46 -0.11
CA SER A 484 15.27 -12.93 0.30
C SER A 484 15.84 -13.98 -0.68
N ILE A 485 17.12 -14.23 -0.57
CA ILE A 485 17.70 -15.50 -1.03
C ILE A 485 17.30 -16.58 -0.02
N ARG A 486 16.98 -17.77 -0.51
CA ARG A 486 16.45 -18.86 0.31
C ARG A 486 17.57 -19.82 0.72
N ILE A 487 17.40 -20.44 1.88
CA ILE A 487 18.18 -21.61 2.23
C ILE A 487 17.77 -22.75 1.29
N HIS A 488 18.72 -23.38 0.64
CA HIS A 488 18.53 -24.57 -0.20
C HIS A 488 19.32 -25.77 0.32
N ASP A 489 20.16 -25.57 1.33
CA ASP A 489 20.89 -26.60 2.05
C ASP A 489 20.05 -27.12 3.23
N LYS A 490 19.87 -28.44 3.28
CA LYS A 490 19.03 -29.10 4.29
C LYS A 490 19.59 -28.95 5.72
N GLU A 491 20.90 -29.03 5.89
CA GLU A 491 21.55 -28.97 7.21
C GLU A 491 21.43 -27.55 7.78
N LEU A 492 21.68 -26.54 6.96
CA LEU A 492 21.50 -25.13 7.31
C LEU A 492 20.04 -24.83 7.65
N GLN A 493 19.08 -25.40 6.88
CA GLN A 493 17.66 -25.19 7.15
C GLN A 493 17.24 -25.85 8.49
N ALA A 494 17.73 -27.04 8.79
CA ALA A 494 17.47 -27.69 10.08
C ALA A 494 18.05 -26.88 11.25
N LEU A 495 19.26 -26.32 11.10
CA LEU A 495 19.87 -25.44 12.09
C LEU A 495 19.03 -24.18 12.30
N MET A 496 18.54 -23.55 11.23
CA MET A 496 17.69 -22.36 11.31
C MET A 496 16.39 -22.65 12.06
N LEU A 497 15.69 -23.76 11.72
CA LEU A 497 14.45 -24.14 12.41
C LEU A 497 14.68 -24.43 13.90
N LYS A 498 15.82 -25.00 14.26
CA LYS A 498 16.20 -25.20 15.67
C LYS A 498 16.36 -23.87 16.41
N HIS A 499 16.98 -22.85 15.82
CA HIS A 499 17.09 -21.51 16.42
C HIS A 499 15.72 -20.85 16.62
N LEU A 500 14.76 -21.14 15.74
CA LEU A 500 13.38 -20.68 15.86
C LEU A 500 12.56 -21.47 16.88
N GLY A 501 13.16 -22.45 17.56
CA GLY A 501 12.55 -23.23 18.63
C GLY A 501 11.70 -24.42 18.16
N PHE A 502 11.78 -24.82 16.88
CA PHE A 502 11.11 -26.02 16.40
C PHE A 502 11.86 -27.28 16.86
N THR A 503 11.11 -28.25 17.37
CA THR A 503 11.60 -29.62 17.49
C THR A 503 11.67 -30.26 16.10
N GLU A 504 12.47 -31.33 15.95
CA GLU A 504 12.58 -32.06 14.68
C GLU A 504 11.22 -32.63 14.24
N GLU A 505 10.39 -33.09 15.19
CA GLU A 505 9.05 -33.60 14.91
C GLU A 505 8.12 -32.47 14.38
N GLU A 506 8.13 -31.30 15.01
CA GLU A 506 7.34 -30.14 14.58
C GLU A 506 7.78 -29.63 13.21
N ALA A 507 9.09 -29.51 12.99
CA ALA A 507 9.66 -29.11 11.71
C ALA A 507 9.24 -30.07 10.60
N ASN A 508 9.36 -31.39 10.82
CA ASN A 508 8.93 -32.41 9.86
C ASN A 508 7.43 -32.39 9.62
N LYS A 509 6.62 -32.19 10.66
CA LYS A 509 5.17 -32.10 10.53
C LYS A 509 4.74 -30.90 9.69
N GLN A 510 5.39 -29.74 9.85
CA GLN A 510 5.01 -28.50 9.16
C GLN A 510 5.65 -28.39 7.77
N PHE A 511 6.95 -28.65 7.65
CA PHE A 511 7.78 -28.36 6.48
C PHE A 511 8.45 -29.60 5.88
N GLY A 512 8.16 -30.81 6.40
CA GLY A 512 8.81 -32.05 5.96
C GLY A 512 8.74 -32.25 4.46
N PHE A 513 7.59 -31.98 3.83
CA PHE A 513 7.41 -32.09 2.37
C PHE A 513 8.38 -31.18 1.57
N LEU A 514 8.74 -30.01 2.09
CA LEU A 514 9.69 -29.10 1.44
C LEU A 514 11.13 -29.54 1.71
N MET A 515 11.43 -29.95 2.95
CA MET A 515 12.73 -30.49 3.33
C MET A 515 13.06 -31.77 2.52
N ASP A 516 12.07 -32.65 2.33
CA ASP A 516 12.20 -33.86 1.49
C ASP A 516 12.46 -33.49 0.02
N ALA A 517 11.77 -32.45 -0.49
CA ALA A 517 11.99 -31.99 -1.86
C ALA A 517 13.43 -31.46 -2.07
N PHE A 518 14.03 -30.82 -1.07
CA PHE A 518 15.42 -30.34 -1.16
C PHE A 518 16.43 -31.49 -1.32
N GLU A 519 16.12 -32.69 -0.86
CA GLU A 519 16.97 -33.88 -1.06
C GLU A 519 17.10 -34.29 -2.54
N PHE A 520 16.16 -33.83 -3.38
CA PHE A 520 16.18 -34.09 -4.83
C PHE A 520 16.90 -33.03 -5.65
N GLY A 521 17.63 -32.12 -5.01
CA GLY A 521 18.47 -31.14 -5.68
C GLY A 521 17.81 -29.78 -5.84
N ALA A 522 17.57 -29.08 -4.74
CA ALA A 522 17.12 -27.68 -4.77
C ALA A 522 18.24 -26.77 -5.31
N PRO A 523 17.97 -25.94 -6.34
CA PRO A 523 18.95 -24.96 -6.80
C PRO A 523 19.09 -23.82 -5.80
N PRO A 524 20.20 -23.04 -5.80
CA PRO A 524 20.19 -21.72 -5.20
C PRO A 524 19.07 -20.89 -5.80
N HIS A 525 18.22 -20.26 -4.96
CA HIS A 525 17.07 -19.51 -5.45
C HIS A 525 16.74 -18.36 -4.51
N GLY A 526 16.00 -17.39 -5.03
CA GLY A 526 15.52 -16.24 -4.30
C GLY A 526 14.34 -15.61 -5.00
N GLY A 527 13.62 -14.78 -4.28
CA GLY A 527 12.43 -14.14 -4.82
C GLY A 527 11.98 -12.92 -4.03
N ILE A 528 10.94 -12.30 -4.55
CA ILE A 528 10.33 -11.11 -3.96
C ILE A 528 8.81 -11.17 -4.15
N ALA A 529 8.07 -10.58 -3.21
CA ALA A 529 6.63 -10.38 -3.34
C ALA A 529 6.30 -8.89 -3.19
N PHE A 530 5.68 -8.32 -4.21
CA PHE A 530 5.16 -6.94 -4.15
C PHE A 530 3.71 -6.95 -3.73
N GLY A 531 3.34 -6.10 -2.76
CA GLY A 531 1.95 -5.82 -2.46
C GLY A 531 1.33 -4.99 -3.59
N LEU A 532 0.60 -5.63 -4.52
CA LEU A 532 0.00 -4.94 -5.66
C LEU A 532 -0.92 -3.79 -5.23
N ASP A 533 -1.71 -3.99 -4.18
CA ASP A 533 -2.61 -2.95 -3.66
C ASP A 533 -1.84 -1.72 -3.19
N ARG A 534 -0.74 -1.95 -2.47
CA ARG A 534 0.13 -0.91 -1.93
C ARG A 534 0.93 -0.22 -3.03
N LEU A 535 1.49 -0.98 -3.98
CA LEU A 535 2.19 -0.43 -5.14
C LEU A 535 1.30 0.52 -5.96
N VAL A 536 0.05 0.10 -6.26
CA VAL A 536 -0.88 0.92 -7.04
C VAL A 536 -1.34 2.15 -6.25
N ALA A 537 -1.55 2.04 -4.94
CA ALA A 537 -1.90 3.18 -4.09
C ALA A 537 -0.76 4.20 -4.03
N THR A 538 0.48 3.75 -3.83
CA THR A 538 1.68 4.62 -3.86
C THR A 538 1.83 5.30 -5.21
N MET A 539 1.73 4.57 -6.32
CA MET A 539 1.75 5.14 -7.68
C MET A 539 0.64 6.17 -7.90
N GLY A 540 -0.49 6.03 -7.23
CA GLY A 540 -1.63 6.96 -7.27
C GLY A 540 -1.54 8.12 -6.28
N GLY A 541 -0.48 8.19 -5.46
CA GLY A 541 -0.29 9.24 -4.45
C GLY A 541 -1.28 9.15 -3.28
N SER A 542 -1.65 7.94 -2.85
CA SER A 542 -2.64 7.70 -1.79
C SER A 542 -2.08 6.79 -0.70
N ASP A 543 -2.34 7.12 0.54
CA ASP A 543 -1.98 6.30 1.70
C ASP A 543 -2.97 5.15 1.95
N SER A 544 -4.15 5.17 1.31
CA SER A 544 -5.18 4.14 1.46
C SER A 544 -5.28 3.26 0.23
N ILE A 545 -5.21 1.95 0.43
CA ILE A 545 -5.37 0.94 -0.62
C ILE A 545 -6.83 0.69 -1.01
N ARG A 546 -7.82 1.07 -0.18
CA ARG A 546 -9.24 0.70 -0.34
C ARG A 546 -9.87 1.14 -1.65
N ASP A 547 -9.55 2.33 -2.12
CA ASP A 547 -10.10 2.83 -3.37
C ASP A 547 -9.54 2.13 -4.62
N TYR A 548 -8.39 1.46 -4.47
CA TYR A 548 -7.75 0.66 -5.52
C TYR A 548 -8.22 -0.80 -5.53
N ILE A 549 -9.06 -1.18 -4.57
CA ILE A 549 -9.71 -2.48 -4.46
C ILE A 549 -11.20 -2.30 -4.83
N ALA A 550 -11.71 -3.16 -5.73
CA ALA A 550 -13.09 -3.03 -6.19
C ALA A 550 -14.09 -3.14 -5.02
N PHE A 551 -13.95 -4.15 -4.17
CA PHE A 551 -14.81 -4.43 -3.02
C PHE A 551 -13.95 -4.66 -1.77
N PRO A 552 -13.47 -3.59 -1.11
CA PRO A 552 -12.66 -3.70 0.11
C PRO A 552 -13.54 -4.00 1.32
N LYS A 553 -12.94 -4.56 2.37
CA LYS A 553 -13.55 -4.67 3.70
C LYS A 553 -13.32 -3.40 4.53
N ASN A 554 -14.22 -3.14 5.48
CA ASN A 554 -14.10 -2.03 6.42
C ASN A 554 -13.04 -2.32 7.52
N ASN A 555 -12.86 -1.39 8.47
CA ASN A 555 -11.90 -1.53 9.57
C ASN A 555 -12.19 -2.70 10.53
N SER A 556 -13.42 -3.22 10.53
CA SER A 556 -13.82 -4.39 11.32
C SER A 556 -13.74 -5.70 10.51
N GLY A 557 -13.09 -5.71 9.35
CA GLY A 557 -12.97 -6.88 8.49
C GLY A 557 -14.26 -7.31 7.79
N ARG A 558 -15.31 -6.47 7.81
CA ARG A 558 -16.60 -6.80 7.21
C ARG A 558 -16.75 -6.23 5.81
N ASP A 559 -17.34 -7.03 4.93
CA ASP A 559 -17.94 -6.54 3.70
C ASP A 559 -19.41 -6.16 4.00
N ILE A 560 -19.67 -4.85 4.15
CA ILE A 560 -20.99 -4.33 4.51
C ILE A 560 -21.97 -4.28 3.33
N MET A 561 -21.51 -4.55 2.11
CA MET A 561 -22.36 -4.61 0.93
C MET A 561 -23.09 -5.95 0.84
N ILE A 562 -22.38 -7.06 1.12
CA ILE A 562 -22.93 -8.42 1.08
C ILE A 562 -23.12 -9.03 2.47
N ASP A 563 -22.85 -8.26 3.53
CA ASP A 563 -22.94 -8.67 4.94
C ASP A 563 -22.10 -9.93 5.27
N ALA A 564 -20.82 -9.92 4.83
CA ALA A 564 -19.86 -10.97 5.16
C ALA A 564 -18.87 -10.49 6.26
N PRO A 565 -18.44 -11.37 7.20
CA PRO A 565 -18.86 -12.76 7.38
C PRO A 565 -20.29 -12.89 7.89
N ALA A 566 -20.92 -14.01 7.57
CA ALA A 566 -22.29 -14.34 7.95
C ALA A 566 -22.36 -15.70 8.65
N THR A 567 -23.48 -15.97 9.32
CA THR A 567 -23.76 -17.28 9.93
C THR A 567 -23.97 -18.35 8.86
N ILE A 568 -23.65 -19.60 9.19
CA ILE A 568 -23.85 -20.77 8.34
C ILE A 568 -25.06 -21.56 8.85
N ASP A 569 -25.80 -22.18 7.93
CA ASP A 569 -26.95 -23.01 8.27
C ASP A 569 -26.58 -24.21 9.15
N LYS A 570 -27.48 -24.57 10.07
CA LYS A 570 -27.28 -25.67 11.00
C LYS A 570 -27.08 -27.02 10.29
N GLU A 571 -27.73 -27.23 9.16
CA GLU A 571 -27.58 -28.45 8.35
C GLU A 571 -26.18 -28.54 7.77
N GLN A 572 -25.65 -27.44 7.23
CA GLN A 572 -24.28 -27.37 6.73
C GLN A 572 -23.24 -27.58 7.84
N LEU A 573 -23.44 -26.99 9.02
CA LEU A 573 -22.56 -27.24 10.18
C LEU A 573 -22.57 -28.73 10.58
N LYS A 574 -23.75 -29.39 10.56
CA LYS A 574 -23.86 -30.80 10.83
C LYS A 574 -23.15 -31.67 9.79
N GLU A 575 -23.28 -31.37 8.50
CA GLU A 575 -22.54 -32.04 7.43
C GLU A 575 -21.03 -31.95 7.59
N LEU A 576 -20.55 -30.80 8.08
CA LEU A 576 -19.14 -30.52 8.35
C LEU A 576 -18.67 -31.10 9.72
N ALA A 577 -19.57 -31.68 10.50
CA ALA A 577 -19.32 -32.12 11.87
C ALA A 577 -18.80 -31.01 12.81
N LEU A 578 -19.27 -29.77 12.60
CA LEU A 578 -18.85 -28.57 13.34
C LEU A 578 -19.94 -28.12 14.34
N LYS A 579 -19.50 -27.56 15.45
CA LYS A 579 -20.32 -26.86 16.42
C LYS A 579 -19.74 -25.48 16.66
N VAL A 580 -20.58 -24.45 16.62
CA VAL A 580 -20.20 -23.07 16.96
C VAL A 580 -20.47 -22.84 18.44
N GLU A 581 -19.44 -22.47 19.20
CA GLU A 581 -19.54 -22.02 20.58
C GLU A 581 -19.18 -20.54 20.61
N ILE A 582 -20.08 -19.71 21.13
CA ILE A 582 -19.88 -18.26 21.28
C ILE A 582 -19.69 -18.03 22.78
N GLU A 583 -18.58 -17.41 23.14
CA GLU A 583 -18.38 -16.86 24.48
C GLU A 583 -19.25 -15.60 24.63
N ASP A 584 -20.03 -15.50 25.70
CA ASP A 584 -20.94 -14.38 26.01
C ASP A 584 -20.17 -13.12 26.46
#